data_91080889d12d2c8a58ce4c88732717b5
#
_entry.id   91080889d12d2c8a58ce4c88732717b5
#
_cell.length_a   1.000
_cell.length_b   1.000
_cell.length_c   1.000
_cell.angle_alpha   90.00
_cell.angle_beta   90.00
_cell.angle_gamma   90.00
#
_symmetry.space_group_name_H-M   'P 1'
#
loop_
_entity.id
_entity.type
_entity.pdbx_description
1 polymer ?
#
loop_
_entity_poly.entity_id
_entity_poly.type
_entity_poly.pdbx_seq_one_letter_code
_entity_poly.pdbx_strand_id
1 'polypeptide(L)'
;DTIVVATNTGDTADLLKDAARSGLHVVAVSHCFGFKDPEVQEMPAERKAALEAAGIQVYTATHVLSGAERGLSAKFGGISPIEVMAYSLRMLGQGTKVAVECSVMALDGGMIPYQKPVIAIGGTGRGADTALVLRAAHAANILDTKIDRVLCKPVLL
;
A
#
# COMPACT_ATOMS: atom_id res chain seq x y z
N ASP A 1 6.34 13.67 8.20
CA ASP A 1 7.43 13.47 7.26
C ASP A 1 7.68 12.00 6.94
N THR A 2 6.56 11.26 6.77
CA THR A 2 6.54 9.83 6.44
C THR A 2 5.87 9.62 5.11
N ILE A 3 6.46 8.78 4.25
CA ILE A 3 5.92 8.35 2.97
C ILE A 3 5.66 6.85 3.02
N VAL A 4 4.45 6.43 2.66
CA VAL A 4 4.11 5.03 2.41
C VAL A 4 3.91 4.86 0.90
N VAL A 5 4.61 3.94 0.29
CA VAL A 5 4.54 3.70 -1.16
C VAL A 5 4.27 2.23 -1.47
N ALA A 6 3.28 1.99 -2.32
CA ALA A 6 3.05 0.65 -2.87
C ALA A 6 4.12 0.33 -3.92
N THR A 7 4.65 -0.89 -3.88
CA THR A 7 5.62 -1.37 -4.87
C THR A 7 5.53 -2.89 -5.01
N ASN A 8 5.71 -3.40 -6.23
CA ASN A 8 5.73 -4.85 -6.47
C ASN A 8 7.17 -5.36 -6.56
N THR A 9 7.88 -4.89 -7.58
CA THR A 9 9.26 -5.27 -7.89
C THR A 9 10.32 -4.37 -7.27
N GLY A 10 9.89 -3.26 -6.64
CA GLY A 10 10.76 -2.23 -6.08
C GLY A 10 10.95 -1.00 -6.97
N ASP A 11 10.49 -1.03 -8.23
CA ASP A 11 10.75 0.06 -9.19
C ASP A 11 10.20 1.41 -8.73
N THR A 12 8.98 1.43 -8.17
CA THR A 12 8.38 2.67 -7.66
C THR A 12 9.09 3.18 -6.40
N ALA A 13 9.49 2.26 -5.51
CA ALA A 13 10.24 2.63 -4.30
C ALA A 13 11.64 3.16 -4.63
N ASP A 14 12.27 2.70 -5.70
CA ASP A 14 13.57 3.22 -6.17
C ASP A 14 13.56 4.73 -6.43
N LEU A 15 12.44 5.28 -6.88
CA LEU A 15 12.28 6.71 -7.12
C LEU A 15 12.32 7.56 -5.84
N LEU A 16 12.19 6.92 -4.67
CA LEU A 16 12.17 7.58 -3.36
C LEU A 16 13.50 7.43 -2.59
N LYS A 17 14.55 6.85 -3.19
CA LYS A 17 15.85 6.68 -2.54
C LYS A 17 16.47 8.00 -2.09
N ASP A 18 16.37 9.03 -2.89
CA ASP A 18 16.93 10.33 -2.53
C ASP A 18 16.13 11.02 -1.42
N ALA A 19 14.81 10.81 -1.40
CA ALA A 19 13.96 11.25 -0.30
C ALA A 19 14.32 10.54 1.02
N ALA A 20 14.54 9.23 0.98
CA ALA A 20 14.98 8.47 2.16
C ALA A 20 16.36 8.92 2.64
N ARG A 21 17.32 9.10 1.73
CA ARG A 21 18.67 9.61 2.05
C ARG A 21 18.67 11.03 2.63
N SER A 22 17.67 11.85 2.27
CA SER A 22 17.50 13.20 2.84
C SER A 22 16.85 13.20 4.23
N GLY A 23 16.55 12.01 4.78
CA GLY A 23 16.02 11.86 6.14
C GLY A 23 14.50 11.69 6.22
N LEU A 24 13.79 11.57 5.11
CA LEU A 24 12.36 11.21 5.14
C LEU A 24 12.21 9.71 5.50
N HIS A 25 11.25 9.41 6.34
CA HIS A 25 10.89 8.04 6.67
C HIS A 25 10.06 7.45 5.52
N VAL A 26 10.62 6.49 4.80
CA VAL A 26 9.97 5.84 3.65
C VAL A 26 9.69 4.38 3.93
N VAL A 27 8.42 3.98 3.82
CA VAL A 27 7.96 2.60 3.94
C VAL A 27 7.44 2.13 2.59
N ALA A 28 8.08 1.13 2.02
CA ALA A 28 7.71 0.49 0.77
C ALA A 28 6.94 -0.80 1.05
N VAL A 29 5.64 -0.82 0.73
CA VAL A 29 4.78 -1.98 0.95
C VAL A 29 4.72 -2.80 -0.33
N SER A 30 5.19 -4.05 -0.26
CA SER A 30 5.18 -5.00 -1.38
C SER A 30 3.95 -5.90 -1.35
N HIS A 31 3.69 -6.59 -2.47
CA HIS A 31 2.76 -7.71 -2.48
C HIS A 31 3.18 -8.79 -1.47
N CYS A 32 2.20 -9.52 -0.92
CA CYS A 32 2.48 -10.67 -0.10
C CYS A 32 3.28 -11.72 -0.89
N PHE A 33 4.04 -12.54 -0.17
CA PHE A 33 4.71 -13.70 -0.76
C PHE A 33 3.68 -14.63 -1.43
N GLY A 34 4.00 -15.13 -2.61
CA GLY A 34 3.08 -16.01 -3.33
C GLY A 34 1.90 -15.31 -4.02
N PHE A 35 1.96 -14.00 -4.25
CA PHE A 35 0.84 -13.25 -4.82
C PHE A 35 0.48 -13.68 -6.25
N LYS A 36 1.45 -13.91 -7.11
CA LYS A 36 1.25 -14.41 -8.48
C LYS A 36 1.54 -15.89 -8.60
N ASP A 37 2.64 -16.32 -8.00
CA ASP A 37 3.11 -17.69 -8.00
C ASP A 37 3.37 -18.12 -6.55
N PRO A 38 2.83 -19.25 -6.07
CA PRO A 38 2.82 -19.64 -4.65
C PRO A 38 4.18 -19.62 -3.94
N GLU A 39 5.27 -19.81 -4.68
CA GLU A 39 6.62 -19.89 -4.09
C GLU A 39 7.52 -18.70 -4.47
N VAL A 40 6.96 -17.63 -5.05
CA VAL A 40 7.74 -16.52 -5.59
C VAL A 40 7.41 -15.20 -4.89
N GLN A 41 8.46 -14.48 -4.47
CA GLN A 41 8.37 -13.07 -4.13
C GLN A 41 8.69 -12.24 -5.38
N GLU A 42 7.77 -11.33 -5.77
CA GLU A 42 7.93 -10.51 -6.98
C GLU A 42 9.12 -9.54 -6.89
N MET A 43 9.47 -9.08 -5.67
CA MET A 43 10.64 -8.23 -5.46
C MET A 43 11.90 -9.10 -5.30
N PRO A 44 12.91 -8.99 -6.18
CA PRO A 44 14.17 -9.69 -6.02
C PRO A 44 14.88 -9.33 -4.71
N ALA A 45 15.55 -10.29 -4.08
CA ALA A 45 16.24 -10.10 -2.81
C ALA A 45 17.31 -8.99 -2.86
N GLU A 46 18.05 -8.91 -3.97
CA GLU A 46 19.03 -7.85 -4.20
C GLU A 46 18.38 -6.46 -4.30
N ARG A 47 17.19 -6.37 -4.89
CA ARG A 47 16.44 -5.12 -4.97
C ARG A 47 15.98 -4.68 -3.58
N LYS A 48 15.44 -5.61 -2.80
CA LYS A 48 15.06 -5.35 -1.41
C LYS A 48 16.26 -4.83 -0.61
N ALA A 49 17.39 -5.52 -0.65
CA ALA A 49 18.61 -5.11 0.03
C ALA A 49 19.10 -3.70 -0.41
N ALA A 50 19.01 -3.39 -1.70
CA ALA A 50 19.39 -2.08 -2.23
C ALA A 50 18.46 -0.94 -1.76
N LEU A 51 17.17 -1.22 -1.56
CA LEU A 51 16.20 -0.26 -0.98
C LEU A 51 16.50 -0.05 0.50
N GLU A 52 16.69 -1.13 1.25
CA GLU A 52 17.00 -1.07 2.68
C GLU A 52 18.34 -0.35 2.95
N ALA A 53 19.36 -0.59 2.14
CA ALA A 53 20.63 0.14 2.20
C ALA A 53 20.49 1.65 1.90
N ALA A 54 19.45 2.06 1.18
CA ALA A 54 19.13 3.46 0.93
C ALA A 54 18.26 4.10 2.02
N GLY A 55 17.92 3.35 3.10
CA GLY A 55 17.11 3.83 4.22
C GLY A 55 15.59 3.63 4.03
N ILE A 56 15.16 2.87 3.03
CA ILE A 56 13.74 2.54 2.81
C ILE A 56 13.40 1.26 3.57
N GLN A 57 12.38 1.29 4.41
CA GLN A 57 11.86 0.09 5.06
C GLN A 57 10.96 -0.68 4.09
N VAL A 58 11.29 -1.94 3.78
CA VAL A 58 10.47 -2.79 2.91
C VAL A 58 9.59 -3.70 3.77
N TYR A 59 8.28 -3.61 3.57
CA TYR A 59 7.29 -4.38 4.31
C TYR A 59 6.46 -5.27 3.38
N THR A 60 6.40 -6.56 3.70
CA THR A 60 5.63 -7.58 2.96
C THR A 60 4.62 -8.20 3.90
N ALA A 61 3.33 -8.11 3.58
CA ALA A 61 2.26 -8.66 4.40
C ALA A 61 1.03 -9.01 3.56
N THR A 62 0.08 -9.73 4.14
CA THR A 62 -1.23 -9.98 3.53
C THR A 62 -1.96 -8.66 3.28
N HIS A 63 -2.60 -8.57 2.12
CA HIS A 63 -3.35 -7.37 1.73
C HIS A 63 -4.62 -7.24 2.58
N VAL A 64 -4.76 -6.14 3.29
CA VAL A 64 -5.86 -5.93 4.24
C VAL A 64 -7.22 -5.74 3.57
N LEU A 65 -7.26 -5.32 2.31
CA LEU A 65 -8.49 -5.13 1.52
C LEU A 65 -8.67 -6.18 0.40
N SER A 66 -7.88 -7.24 0.39
CA SER A 66 -7.97 -8.30 -0.62
C SER A 66 -7.26 -9.59 -0.18
N GLY A 67 -7.46 -9.99 1.07
CA GLY A 67 -6.86 -11.19 1.67
C GLY A 67 -7.75 -12.43 1.58
N ALA A 68 -8.00 -13.06 2.73
CA ALA A 68 -8.74 -14.32 2.85
C ALA A 68 -10.20 -14.22 2.34
N GLU A 69 -10.86 -13.08 2.60
CA GLU A 69 -12.24 -12.83 2.16
C GLU A 69 -12.41 -12.93 0.65
N ARG A 70 -11.44 -12.42 -0.13
CA ARG A 70 -11.45 -12.54 -1.59
C ARG A 70 -11.38 -14.01 -2.04
N GLY A 71 -10.55 -14.81 -1.38
CA GLY A 71 -10.47 -16.25 -1.63
C GLY A 71 -11.77 -16.97 -1.33
N LEU A 72 -12.43 -16.60 -0.22
CA LEU A 72 -13.72 -17.17 0.19
C LEU A 72 -14.83 -16.76 -0.80
N SER A 73 -14.93 -15.49 -1.18
CA SER A 73 -15.91 -15.02 -2.17
C SER A 73 -15.71 -15.68 -3.53
N ALA A 74 -14.46 -15.84 -3.96
CA ALA A 74 -14.15 -16.52 -5.22
C ALA A 74 -14.57 -18.00 -5.20
N LYS A 75 -14.43 -18.69 -4.06
CA LYS A 75 -14.74 -20.12 -3.94
C LYS A 75 -16.22 -20.40 -3.72
N PHE A 76 -16.91 -19.61 -2.90
CA PHE A 76 -18.27 -19.88 -2.44
C PHE A 76 -19.31 -18.93 -3.03
N GLY A 77 -18.89 -17.89 -3.73
CA GLY A 77 -19.77 -16.81 -4.18
C GLY A 77 -20.05 -15.80 -3.07
N GLY A 78 -20.83 -14.77 -3.41
CA GLY A 78 -21.17 -13.68 -2.50
C GLY A 78 -20.19 -12.52 -2.52
N ILE A 79 -20.38 -11.57 -1.63
CA ILE A 79 -19.57 -10.34 -1.49
C ILE A 79 -19.31 -10.11 -0.01
N SER A 80 -18.07 -9.91 0.37
CA SER A 80 -17.72 -9.52 1.73
C SER A 80 -17.80 -8.00 1.92
N PRO A 81 -18.05 -7.50 3.15
CA PRO A 81 -18.02 -6.06 3.45
C PRO A 81 -16.69 -5.40 3.07
N ILE A 82 -15.57 -6.09 3.19
CA ILE A 82 -14.25 -5.58 2.82
C ILE A 82 -14.15 -5.36 1.30
N GLU A 83 -14.73 -6.24 0.49
CA GLU A 83 -14.78 -6.05 -0.97
C GLU A 83 -15.61 -4.83 -1.34
N VAL A 84 -16.74 -4.59 -0.66
CA VAL A 84 -17.55 -3.38 -0.86
C VAL A 84 -16.71 -2.14 -0.58
N MET A 85 -15.97 -2.11 0.54
CA MET A 85 -15.09 -1.00 0.89
C MET A 85 -14.00 -0.80 -0.17
N ALA A 86 -13.34 -1.87 -0.61
CA ALA A 86 -12.31 -1.81 -1.64
C ALA A 86 -12.85 -1.22 -2.96
N TYR A 87 -14.06 -1.63 -3.37
CA TYR A 87 -14.71 -1.09 -4.57
C TYR A 87 -15.16 0.36 -4.40
N SER A 88 -15.63 0.75 -3.21
CA SER A 88 -15.97 2.15 -2.93
C SER A 88 -14.75 3.07 -3.05
N LEU A 89 -13.60 2.65 -2.52
CA LEU A 89 -12.34 3.40 -2.70
C LEU A 89 -11.90 3.48 -4.17
N ARG A 90 -12.16 2.44 -4.97
CA ARG A 90 -11.87 2.43 -6.42
C ARG A 90 -12.72 3.41 -7.22
N MET A 91 -13.84 3.91 -6.68
CA MET A 91 -14.57 5.01 -7.30
C MET A 91 -13.70 6.28 -7.43
N LEU A 92 -12.68 6.42 -6.59
CA LEU A 92 -11.67 7.49 -6.69
C LEU A 92 -10.40 7.04 -7.44
N GLY A 93 -10.38 5.82 -7.97
CA GLY A 93 -9.24 5.20 -8.67
C GLY A 93 -8.59 4.06 -7.88
N GLN A 94 -7.99 3.11 -8.60
CA GLN A 94 -7.30 1.97 -7.98
C GLN A 94 -6.17 2.43 -7.06
N GLY A 95 -5.43 3.48 -7.44
CA GLY A 95 -4.34 4.03 -6.65
C GLY A 95 -4.81 4.54 -5.28
N THR A 96 -6.03 5.09 -5.18
CA THR A 96 -6.64 5.49 -3.89
C THR A 96 -6.85 4.28 -2.98
N LYS A 97 -7.43 3.19 -3.50
CA LYS A 97 -7.61 1.94 -2.74
C LYS A 97 -6.27 1.41 -2.24
N VAL A 98 -5.27 1.38 -3.11
CA VAL A 98 -3.92 0.87 -2.81
C VAL A 98 -3.22 1.74 -1.76
N ALA A 99 -3.29 3.07 -1.87
CA ALA A 99 -2.69 3.99 -0.91
C ALA A 99 -3.26 3.80 0.51
N VAL A 100 -4.59 3.67 0.63
CA VAL A 100 -5.26 3.38 1.91
C VAL A 100 -4.83 2.01 2.45
N GLU A 101 -4.91 0.97 1.64
CA GLU A 101 -4.53 -0.40 2.01
C GLU A 101 -3.10 -0.49 2.53
N CYS A 102 -2.13 0.03 1.77
CA CYS A 102 -0.72 0.02 2.16
C CYS A 102 -0.45 0.79 3.45
N SER A 103 -1.17 1.89 3.69
CA SER A 103 -1.03 2.66 4.93
C SER A 103 -1.56 1.91 6.14
N VAL A 104 -2.68 1.21 6.03
CA VAL A 104 -3.20 0.34 7.09
C VAL A 104 -2.24 -0.82 7.35
N MET A 105 -1.74 -1.47 6.28
CA MET A 105 -0.75 -2.54 6.42
C MET A 105 0.54 -2.06 7.10
N ALA A 106 1.07 -0.90 6.72
CA ALA A 106 2.26 -0.32 7.32
C ALA A 106 2.04 0.04 8.80
N LEU A 107 0.85 0.53 9.16
CA LEU A 107 0.48 0.80 10.55
C LEU A 107 0.41 -0.49 11.37
N ASP A 108 -0.26 -1.53 10.87
CA ASP A 108 -0.37 -2.82 11.56
C ASP A 108 0.98 -3.52 11.69
N GLY A 109 1.90 -3.26 10.79
CA GLY A 109 3.30 -3.69 10.88
C GLY A 109 4.17 -2.84 11.81
N GLY A 110 3.63 -1.81 12.46
CA GLY A 110 4.38 -0.92 13.35
C GLY A 110 5.37 0.01 12.63
N MET A 111 5.20 0.18 11.30
CA MET A 111 6.11 0.96 10.46
C MET A 111 5.78 2.44 10.44
N ILE A 112 4.57 2.84 10.78
CA ILE A 112 4.13 4.23 10.83
C ILE A 112 3.37 4.54 12.11
N PRO A 113 3.35 5.79 12.58
CA PRO A 113 2.64 6.17 13.80
C PRO A 113 1.12 6.22 13.60
N TYR A 114 0.37 5.79 14.62
CA TYR A 114 -1.09 5.82 14.64
C TYR A 114 -1.64 7.24 14.52
N GLN A 115 -2.63 7.44 13.62
CA GLN A 115 -3.36 8.71 13.41
C GLN A 115 -2.46 9.94 13.14
N LYS A 116 -1.23 9.76 12.70
CA LYS A 116 -0.38 10.86 12.21
C LYS A 116 -0.48 10.96 10.69
N PRO A 117 -0.45 12.19 10.12
CA PRO A 117 -0.49 12.37 8.69
C PRO A 117 0.72 11.71 8.01
N VAL A 118 0.45 10.94 6.96
CA VAL A 118 1.47 10.37 6.07
C VAL A 118 1.11 10.69 4.62
N ILE A 119 2.12 10.76 3.74
CA ILE A 119 1.90 10.77 2.30
C ILE A 119 1.82 9.32 1.84
N ALA A 120 0.67 8.91 1.32
CA ALA A 120 0.42 7.57 0.82
C ALA A 120 0.37 7.57 -0.71
N ILE A 121 1.21 6.74 -1.33
CA ILE A 121 1.38 6.66 -2.78
C ILE A 121 0.92 5.29 -3.27
N GLY A 122 -0.02 5.28 -4.19
CA GLY A 122 -0.55 4.09 -4.83
C GLY A 122 -0.62 4.21 -6.35
N GLY A 123 -1.01 3.12 -7.01
CA GLY A 123 -1.13 3.12 -8.46
C GLY A 123 -1.99 1.99 -8.99
N THR A 124 -2.11 1.93 -10.31
CA THR A 124 -2.93 0.97 -11.05
C THR A 124 -2.03 -0.03 -11.77
N GLY A 125 -1.86 -1.21 -11.20
CA GLY A 125 -1.09 -2.31 -11.79
C GLY A 125 0.42 -2.10 -11.77
N ARG A 126 0.95 -1.11 -12.48
CA ARG A 126 2.39 -0.77 -12.51
C ARG A 126 2.60 0.73 -12.35
N GLY A 127 3.60 1.10 -11.55
CA GLY A 127 3.94 2.50 -11.27
C GLY A 127 3.02 3.11 -10.20
N ALA A 128 3.08 4.44 -10.08
CA ALA A 128 2.26 5.24 -9.18
C ALA A 128 1.49 6.30 -9.97
N ASP A 129 0.24 6.51 -9.62
CA ASP A 129 -0.65 7.48 -10.26
C ASP A 129 -1.43 8.33 -9.25
N THR A 130 -1.38 7.96 -7.97
CA THR A 130 -2.17 8.58 -6.91
C THR A 130 -1.31 8.87 -5.69
N ALA A 131 -1.47 10.05 -5.12
CA ALA A 131 -0.87 10.44 -3.85
C ALA A 131 -1.92 11.11 -2.95
N LEU A 132 -1.99 10.67 -1.70
CA LEU A 132 -2.92 11.14 -0.68
C LEU A 132 -2.14 11.61 0.55
N VAL A 133 -2.70 12.56 1.30
CA VAL A 133 -2.36 12.75 2.71
C VAL A 133 -3.46 12.08 3.52
N LEU A 134 -3.09 11.12 4.36
CA LEU A 134 -4.06 10.39 5.18
C LEU A 134 -3.50 10.07 6.58
N ARG A 135 -4.41 9.78 7.50
CA ARG A 135 -4.13 9.25 8.83
C ARG A 135 -4.71 7.85 8.94
N ALA A 136 -3.85 6.85 9.02
CA ALA A 136 -4.27 5.46 9.06
C ALA A 136 -4.80 5.07 10.45
N ALA A 137 -5.80 4.19 10.46
CA ALA A 137 -6.22 3.40 11.60
C ALA A 137 -5.85 1.93 11.38
N HIS A 138 -5.81 1.14 12.44
CA HIS A 138 -5.58 -0.31 12.35
C HIS A 138 -6.68 -1.02 11.56
N ALA A 139 -6.37 -2.17 10.97
CA ALA A 139 -7.32 -2.95 10.17
C ALA A 139 -8.63 -3.23 10.92
N ALA A 140 -8.57 -3.50 12.23
CA ALA A 140 -9.76 -3.71 13.07
C ALA A 140 -10.68 -2.48 13.18
N ASN A 141 -10.13 -1.29 12.94
CA ASN A 141 -10.84 0.00 13.00
C ASN A 141 -10.65 0.78 11.70
N ILE A 142 -10.59 0.10 10.57
CA ILE A 142 -10.20 0.70 9.28
C ILE A 142 -11.07 1.89 8.87
N LEU A 143 -12.33 1.95 9.30
CA LEU A 143 -13.25 3.06 9.04
C LEU A 143 -12.87 4.36 9.74
N ASP A 144 -11.97 4.30 10.73
CA ASP A 144 -11.40 5.48 11.39
C ASP A 144 -10.24 6.11 10.59
N THR A 145 -9.79 5.47 9.52
CA THR A 145 -8.84 6.06 8.57
C THR A 145 -9.44 7.32 7.94
N LYS A 146 -8.66 8.41 7.91
CA LYS A 146 -9.09 9.69 7.35
C LYS A 146 -8.20 10.07 6.18
N ILE A 147 -8.80 10.32 5.02
CA ILE A 147 -8.13 10.91 3.87
C ILE A 147 -8.28 12.42 3.99
N ASP A 148 -7.22 13.10 4.40
CA ASP A 148 -7.23 14.55 4.64
C ASP A 148 -7.11 15.35 3.33
N ARG A 149 -6.35 14.83 2.34
CA ARG A 149 -6.15 15.49 1.05
C ARG A 149 -5.87 14.47 -0.06
N VAL A 150 -6.38 14.77 -1.25
CA VAL A 150 -5.94 14.14 -2.50
C VAL A 150 -4.92 15.09 -3.14
N LEU A 151 -3.66 14.68 -3.19
CA LEU A 151 -2.58 15.48 -3.81
C LEU A 151 -2.64 15.36 -5.33
N CYS A 152 -2.79 14.13 -5.82
CA CYS A 152 -3.05 13.84 -7.22
C CYS A 152 -3.75 12.49 -7.38
N LYS A 153 -4.48 12.32 -8.47
CA LYS A 153 -5.03 11.07 -8.97
C LYS A 153 -5.32 11.19 -10.46
N PRO A 154 -5.39 10.07 -11.21
CA PRO A 154 -5.74 10.15 -12.63
C PRO A 154 -7.20 10.55 -12.84
N VAL A 155 -7.50 11.10 -14.01
CA VAL A 155 -8.86 11.15 -14.54
C VAL A 155 -9.22 9.71 -14.93
N LEU A 156 -10.35 9.22 -14.42
CA LEU A 156 -10.86 7.88 -14.75
C LEU A 156 -11.63 7.97 -16.06
N LEU A 157 -11.23 7.17 -17.05
CA LEU A 157 -11.86 7.06 -18.37
C LEU A 157 -12.71 5.79 -18.43
#